data_d4c229d59e17ade65e7bf97d96518e52
#
_entry.id   d4c229d59e17ade65e7bf97d96518e52
#
_cell.length_a   1.000
_cell.length_b   1.000
_cell.length_c   1.000
_cell.angle_alpha   90.00
_cell.angle_beta   90.00
_cell.angle_gamma   90.00
#
_symmetry.space_group_name_H-M   'P 1'
#
loop_
_entity.id
_entity.type
_entity.pdbx_description
1 polymer ?
#
loop_
_entity_poly.entity_id
_entity_poly.type
_entity_poly.pdbx_seq_one_letter_code
_entity_poly.pdbx_strand_id
1 'polypeptide(L)'
;MKVISFSLWGDKSIYQVGSIRNVKMAKDFYPDFQCWFYIHIDTVPKDTVSKLKEFDNVKIIEKSGDLYSMKPMTWRFEAIDDPNVELIMSRDVDTQILLREKLAVDEWINSGKLLHIMRDHPWHSYRIQGGMFGVRKSDITWIDKIDSQCSKGNYNYDQIFLRDVIYPLYKDNCIIHASFNKLEGPEICRDFPMKLEDDDYKFVGEYVYEDGSRNEKNTMEIKRGYI
;
A
#
# COMPACT_ATOMS: atom_id res chain seq x y z
N MET A 1 14.44 -10.10 4.01
CA MET A 1 13.30 -10.50 3.17
C MET A 1 12.53 -9.28 2.68
N LYS A 2 11.80 -9.43 1.56
CA LYS A 2 10.92 -8.40 1.00
C LYS A 2 9.46 -8.71 1.34
N VAL A 3 8.68 -7.71 1.72
CA VAL A 3 7.33 -7.91 2.24
C VAL A 3 6.33 -6.98 1.55
N ILE A 4 5.16 -7.51 1.16
CA ILE A 4 3.96 -6.74 0.89
C ILE A 4 3.10 -6.81 2.14
N SER A 5 2.84 -5.67 2.76
CA SER A 5 2.22 -5.58 4.06
C SER A 5 0.81 -5.02 3.98
N PHE A 6 -0.12 -5.72 4.62
CA PHE A 6 -1.55 -5.43 4.62
C PHE A 6 -2.09 -5.34 6.05
N SER A 7 -3.04 -4.44 6.28
CA SER A 7 -3.93 -4.48 7.45
C SER A 7 -5.29 -5.03 7.04
N LEU A 8 -5.86 -5.92 7.85
CA LEU A 8 -7.17 -6.54 7.59
C LEU A 8 -8.00 -6.59 8.87
N TRP A 9 -9.15 -5.93 8.86
CA TRP A 9 -10.13 -5.96 9.95
C TRP A 9 -11.56 -5.82 9.42
N GLY A 10 -12.54 -6.21 10.23
CA GLY A 10 -13.94 -6.22 9.85
C GLY A 10 -14.31 -7.40 8.95
N ASP A 11 -15.60 -7.45 8.62
CA ASP A 11 -16.24 -8.58 7.94
C ASP A 11 -16.72 -8.25 6.49
N LYS A 12 -16.34 -7.10 5.95
CA LYS A 12 -16.73 -6.72 4.59
C LYS A 12 -16.14 -7.68 3.56
N SER A 13 -17.00 -8.24 2.71
CA SER A 13 -16.64 -9.24 1.69
C SER A 13 -15.54 -8.75 0.75
N ILE A 14 -15.55 -7.48 0.39
CA ILE A 14 -14.54 -6.91 -0.50
C ILE A 14 -13.12 -7.03 0.06
N TYR A 15 -12.93 -6.84 1.37
CA TYR A 15 -11.60 -6.98 2.00
C TYR A 15 -11.16 -8.44 2.04
N GLN A 16 -12.11 -9.37 2.22
CA GLN A 16 -11.85 -10.80 2.23
C GLN A 16 -11.46 -11.30 0.84
N VAL A 17 -12.24 -10.96 -0.18
CA VAL A 17 -11.96 -11.34 -1.58
C VAL A 17 -10.67 -10.66 -2.06
N GLY A 18 -10.52 -9.37 -1.78
CA GLY A 18 -9.35 -8.60 -2.17
C GLY A 18 -8.05 -9.11 -1.53
N SER A 19 -8.08 -9.56 -0.26
CA SER A 19 -6.91 -10.13 0.39
C SER A 19 -6.42 -11.39 -0.34
N ILE A 20 -7.31 -12.30 -0.71
CA ILE A 20 -6.98 -13.52 -1.47
C ILE A 20 -6.52 -13.18 -2.90
N ARG A 21 -7.17 -12.19 -3.54
CA ARG A 21 -6.77 -11.68 -4.87
C ARG A 21 -5.33 -11.19 -4.84
N ASN A 22 -5.00 -10.32 -3.89
CA ASN A 22 -3.65 -9.74 -3.78
C ASN A 22 -2.56 -10.81 -3.52
N VAL A 23 -2.82 -11.82 -2.70
CA VAL A 23 -1.87 -12.93 -2.49
C VAL A 23 -1.58 -13.68 -3.79
N LYS A 24 -2.62 -13.98 -4.59
CA LYS A 24 -2.46 -14.66 -5.88
C LYS A 24 -1.64 -13.80 -6.85
N MET A 25 -2.00 -12.52 -6.98
CA MET A 25 -1.26 -11.59 -7.84
C MET A 25 0.18 -11.37 -7.37
N ALA A 26 0.42 -11.36 -6.06
CA ALA A 26 1.78 -11.27 -5.51
C ALA A 26 2.66 -12.46 -5.93
N LYS A 27 2.11 -13.67 -6.03
CA LYS A 27 2.87 -14.81 -6.56
C LYS A 27 3.33 -14.63 -8.01
N ASP A 28 2.51 -13.98 -8.81
CA ASP A 28 2.81 -13.76 -10.24
C ASP A 28 3.79 -12.58 -10.43
N PHE A 29 3.57 -11.46 -9.76
CA PHE A 29 4.34 -10.23 -9.94
C PHE A 29 5.56 -10.11 -9.02
N TYR A 30 5.50 -10.69 -7.82
CA TYR A 30 6.50 -10.57 -6.75
C TYR A 30 6.82 -11.92 -6.11
N PRO A 31 7.32 -12.92 -6.89
CA PRO A 31 7.52 -14.29 -6.39
C PRO A 31 8.54 -14.41 -5.25
N ASP A 32 9.39 -13.39 -5.06
CA ASP A 32 10.39 -13.31 -4.00
C ASP A 32 9.92 -12.47 -2.78
N PHE A 33 8.65 -12.07 -2.75
CA PHE A 33 8.05 -11.35 -1.62
C PHE A 33 7.13 -12.25 -0.79
N GLN A 34 7.05 -11.95 0.50
CA GLN A 34 6.01 -12.47 1.38
C GLN A 34 4.87 -11.47 1.54
N CYS A 35 3.64 -11.96 1.64
CA CYS A 35 2.46 -11.17 1.99
C CYS A 35 2.23 -11.27 3.50
N TRP A 36 2.42 -10.17 4.23
CA TRP A 36 2.16 -10.13 5.65
C TRP A 36 0.83 -9.45 5.94
N PHE A 37 -0.06 -10.18 6.61
CA PHE A 37 -1.38 -9.70 7.00
C PHE A 37 -1.45 -9.47 8.50
N TYR A 38 -1.61 -8.21 8.90
CA TYR A 38 -1.94 -7.82 10.26
C TYR A 38 -3.46 -7.90 10.42
N ILE A 39 -3.95 -8.95 11.09
CA ILE A 39 -5.37 -9.32 11.11
C ILE A 39 -5.96 -9.08 12.48
N HIS A 40 -7.07 -8.32 12.55
CA HIS A 40 -7.87 -8.26 13.76
C HIS A 40 -8.67 -9.56 13.93
N ILE A 41 -8.20 -10.41 14.84
CA ILE A 41 -8.63 -11.82 14.93
C ILE A 41 -10.12 -11.98 15.29
N ASP A 42 -10.70 -11.00 16.02
CA ASP A 42 -12.09 -11.09 16.47
C ASP A 42 -13.10 -10.62 15.41
N THR A 43 -12.67 -9.91 14.36
CA THR A 43 -13.61 -9.33 13.38
C THR A 43 -13.45 -9.88 11.97
N VAL A 44 -12.29 -10.46 11.64
CA VAL A 44 -12.09 -11.10 10.33
C VAL A 44 -12.65 -12.53 10.37
N PRO A 45 -13.50 -12.94 9.41
CA PRO A 45 -14.04 -14.28 9.35
C PRO A 45 -12.96 -15.36 9.36
N LYS A 46 -13.15 -16.40 10.17
CA LYS A 46 -12.20 -17.53 10.29
C LYS A 46 -11.91 -18.23 8.97
N ASP A 47 -12.90 -18.32 8.09
CA ASP A 47 -12.75 -18.85 6.74
C ASP A 47 -11.72 -18.08 5.91
N THR A 48 -11.73 -16.74 5.99
CA THR A 48 -10.75 -15.89 5.31
C THR A 48 -9.35 -16.14 5.84
N VAL A 49 -9.21 -16.21 7.16
CA VAL A 49 -7.94 -16.53 7.81
C VAL A 49 -7.42 -17.91 7.40
N SER A 50 -8.31 -18.91 7.37
CA SER A 50 -7.96 -20.28 6.95
C SER A 50 -7.49 -20.31 5.50
N LYS A 51 -8.20 -19.65 4.58
CA LYS A 51 -7.81 -19.56 3.17
C LYS A 51 -6.48 -18.84 2.96
N LEU A 52 -6.21 -17.77 3.73
CA LEU A 52 -4.92 -17.08 3.67
C LEU A 52 -3.77 -17.98 4.13
N LYS A 53 -3.99 -18.83 5.14
CA LYS A 53 -2.99 -19.79 5.65
C LYS A 53 -2.63 -20.92 4.65
N GLU A 54 -3.44 -21.15 3.62
CA GLU A 54 -3.14 -22.14 2.57
C GLU A 54 -2.02 -21.67 1.62
N PHE A 55 -1.69 -20.38 1.61
CA PHE A 55 -0.64 -19.85 0.75
C PHE A 55 0.73 -19.87 1.44
N ASP A 56 1.73 -20.40 0.77
CA ASP A 56 3.11 -20.54 1.26
C ASP A 56 3.87 -19.21 1.39
N ASN A 57 3.42 -18.17 0.67
CA ASN A 57 3.96 -16.81 0.73
C ASN A 57 3.21 -15.89 1.71
N VAL A 58 2.35 -16.42 2.57
CA VAL A 58 1.58 -15.63 3.54
C VAL A 58 2.08 -15.83 4.96
N LYS A 59 2.24 -14.72 5.69
CA LYS A 59 2.40 -14.67 7.14
C LYS A 59 1.25 -13.90 7.75
N ILE A 60 0.59 -14.47 8.75
CA ILE A 60 -0.46 -13.82 9.52
C ILE A 60 0.11 -13.35 10.86
N ILE A 61 -0.12 -12.08 11.18
CA ILE A 61 0.18 -11.46 12.46
C ILE A 61 -1.15 -11.08 13.11
N GLU A 62 -1.51 -11.79 14.16
CA GLU A 62 -2.76 -11.56 14.87
C GLU A 62 -2.70 -10.26 15.67
N LYS A 63 -3.73 -9.44 15.53
CA LYS A 63 -3.92 -8.19 16.24
C LYS A 63 -5.24 -8.23 17.00
N SER A 64 -5.28 -7.49 18.09
CA SER A 64 -6.47 -7.27 18.92
C SER A 64 -6.52 -5.80 19.35
N GLY A 65 -7.61 -5.39 19.96
CA GLY A 65 -7.78 -4.07 20.56
C GLY A 65 -8.82 -3.21 19.88
N ASP A 66 -8.82 -1.91 20.20
CA ASP A 66 -9.84 -0.98 19.76
C ASP A 66 -9.70 -0.61 18.27
N LEU A 67 -10.75 -0.84 17.50
CA LEU A 67 -10.85 -0.46 16.10
C LEU A 67 -11.27 1.00 15.87
N TYR A 68 -11.86 1.64 16.88
CA TYR A 68 -12.33 3.03 16.78
C TYR A 68 -11.18 4.04 16.76
N SER A 69 -10.02 3.67 17.30
CA SER A 69 -8.82 4.50 17.28
C SER A 69 -8.20 4.69 15.91
N MET A 70 -8.69 4.01 14.87
CA MET A 70 -8.10 3.93 13.51
C MET A 70 -6.67 3.37 13.50
N LYS A 71 -6.15 2.88 14.62
CA LYS A 71 -4.83 2.24 14.74
C LYS A 71 -4.63 1.10 13.73
N PRO A 72 -5.64 0.29 13.36
CA PRO A 72 -5.52 -0.74 12.33
C PRO A 72 -4.94 -0.25 11.00
N MET A 73 -5.17 1.01 10.62
CA MET A 73 -4.63 1.56 9.37
C MET A 73 -3.09 1.59 9.35
N THR A 74 -2.44 1.63 10.51
CA THR A 74 -0.97 1.70 10.63
C THR A 74 -0.29 0.36 10.89
N TRP A 75 -1.03 -0.70 11.23
CA TRP A 75 -0.43 -2.00 11.55
C TRP A 75 0.48 -2.53 10.42
N ARG A 76 0.08 -2.33 9.17
CA ARG A 76 0.89 -2.71 8.00
C ARG A 76 2.25 -2.01 7.92
N PHE A 77 2.44 -0.91 8.64
CA PHE A 77 3.73 -0.22 8.68
C PHE A 77 4.73 -0.87 9.64
N GLU A 78 4.25 -1.64 10.61
CA GLU A 78 5.08 -2.29 11.63
C GLU A 78 6.07 -3.29 11.03
N ALA A 79 5.77 -3.85 9.85
CA ALA A 79 6.62 -4.83 9.18
C ALA A 79 8.04 -4.31 8.92
N ILE A 80 8.24 -2.99 8.74
CA ILE A 80 9.57 -2.43 8.48
C ILE A 80 10.50 -2.55 9.68
N ASP A 81 9.95 -2.65 10.89
CA ASP A 81 10.74 -2.74 12.11
C ASP A 81 11.19 -4.18 12.43
N ASP A 82 10.63 -5.19 11.75
CA ASP A 82 11.12 -6.58 11.89
C ASP A 82 12.59 -6.67 11.41
N PRO A 83 13.50 -7.26 12.23
CA PRO A 83 14.93 -7.30 11.92
C PRO A 83 15.27 -8.08 10.64
N ASN A 84 14.41 -9.00 10.21
CA ASN A 84 14.61 -9.81 9.02
C ASN A 84 14.05 -9.16 7.74
N VAL A 85 13.34 -8.03 7.87
CA VAL A 85 12.75 -7.32 6.73
C VAL A 85 13.75 -6.31 6.16
N GLU A 86 13.99 -6.40 4.88
CA GLU A 86 14.84 -5.50 4.10
C GLU A 86 14.06 -4.31 3.56
N LEU A 87 12.85 -4.58 3.07
CA LEU A 87 11.93 -3.56 2.57
C LEU A 87 10.47 -4.02 2.68
N ILE A 88 9.58 -3.05 2.75
CA ILE A 88 8.15 -3.29 2.66
C ILE A 88 7.53 -2.51 1.50
N MET A 89 6.42 -3.05 0.98
CA MET A 89 5.41 -2.32 0.21
C MET A 89 4.12 -2.33 1.03
N SER A 90 3.59 -1.16 1.36
CA SER A 90 2.28 -1.03 2.02
C SER A 90 1.18 -1.01 0.97
N ARG A 91 0.16 -1.87 1.12
CA ARG A 91 -0.98 -1.98 0.19
C ARG A 91 -2.31 -2.09 0.93
N ASP A 92 -3.35 -1.62 0.25
CA ASP A 92 -4.73 -1.81 0.69
C ASP A 92 -5.28 -3.14 0.16
N VAL A 93 -6.09 -3.83 0.96
CA VAL A 93 -6.63 -5.15 0.58
C VAL A 93 -7.73 -5.08 -0.48
N ASP A 94 -8.40 -3.93 -0.62
CA ASP A 94 -9.45 -3.67 -1.59
C ASP A 94 -8.95 -3.16 -2.95
N THR A 95 -7.64 -3.09 -3.11
CA THR A 95 -6.98 -2.78 -4.39
C THR A 95 -6.46 -4.06 -5.07
N GLN A 96 -5.79 -3.91 -6.19
CA GLN A 96 -5.10 -5.02 -6.85
C GLN A 96 -3.70 -4.62 -7.30
N ILE A 97 -2.78 -5.59 -7.27
CA ILE A 97 -1.44 -5.44 -7.82
C ILE A 97 -1.53 -5.39 -9.35
N LEU A 98 -0.80 -4.46 -9.98
CA LEU A 98 -0.80 -4.25 -11.42
C LEU A 98 0.62 -4.40 -12.00
N LEU A 99 0.71 -4.74 -13.30
CA LEU A 99 1.99 -4.71 -14.02
C LEU A 99 2.61 -3.31 -13.98
N ARG A 100 1.78 -2.28 -14.15
CA ARG A 100 2.17 -0.87 -14.05
C ARG A 100 2.84 -0.55 -12.70
N GLU A 101 2.28 -1.06 -11.61
CA GLU A 101 2.87 -0.98 -10.28
C GLU A 101 4.20 -1.71 -10.19
N LYS A 102 4.23 -2.96 -10.69
CA LYS A 102 5.43 -3.80 -10.68
C LYS A 102 6.62 -3.10 -11.33
N LEU A 103 6.42 -2.50 -12.49
CA LEU A 103 7.46 -1.79 -13.22
C LEU A 103 7.99 -0.57 -12.42
N ALA A 104 7.10 0.21 -11.80
CA ALA A 104 7.49 1.33 -10.95
C ALA A 104 8.26 0.88 -9.69
N VAL A 105 7.83 -0.22 -9.08
CA VAL A 105 8.53 -0.85 -7.94
C VAL A 105 9.90 -1.35 -8.34
N ASP A 106 10.05 -1.94 -9.52
CA ASP A 106 11.36 -2.39 -10.01
C ASP A 106 12.33 -1.22 -10.20
N GLU A 107 11.87 -0.09 -10.75
CA GLU A 107 12.69 1.11 -10.82
C GLU A 107 13.13 1.58 -9.43
N TRP A 108 12.21 1.58 -8.46
CA TRP A 108 12.57 1.93 -7.08
C TRP A 108 13.60 0.97 -6.50
N ILE A 109 13.38 -0.34 -6.63
CA ILE A 109 14.31 -1.34 -6.10
C ILE A 109 15.71 -1.15 -6.71
N ASN A 110 15.78 -0.95 -8.03
CA ASN A 110 17.04 -0.76 -8.75
C ASN A 110 17.72 0.59 -8.43
N SER A 111 16.96 1.62 -8.04
CA SER A 111 17.49 2.94 -7.69
C SER A 111 18.26 2.97 -6.38
N GLY A 112 18.06 1.98 -5.49
CA GLY A 112 18.60 1.98 -4.14
C GLY A 112 18.02 3.02 -3.19
N LYS A 113 17.05 3.84 -3.62
CA LYS A 113 16.40 4.87 -2.80
C LYS A 113 15.63 4.23 -1.63
N LEU A 114 15.59 4.95 -0.50
CA LEU A 114 14.96 4.44 0.73
C LEU A 114 13.44 4.43 0.64
N LEU A 115 12.82 5.45 0.05
CA LEU A 115 11.37 5.59 -0.03
C LEU A 115 10.88 5.56 -1.48
N HIS A 116 9.77 4.87 -1.73
CA HIS A 116 9.02 4.88 -2.97
C HIS A 116 7.62 5.43 -2.72
N ILE A 117 7.20 6.39 -3.51
CA ILE A 117 5.88 7.02 -3.45
C ILE A 117 5.20 6.86 -4.81
N MET A 118 3.92 6.48 -4.80
CA MET A 118 3.10 6.38 -6.01
C MET A 118 1.82 7.22 -5.88
N ARG A 119 1.48 7.99 -6.94
CA ARG A 119 0.25 8.77 -7.08
C ARG A 119 -0.25 8.63 -8.51
N ASP A 120 -1.28 7.84 -8.71
CA ASP A 120 -1.70 7.38 -10.04
C ASP A 120 -3.15 7.75 -10.41
N HIS A 121 -3.77 8.63 -9.62
CA HIS A 121 -5.12 9.14 -9.88
C HIS A 121 -5.21 10.62 -9.51
N PRO A 122 -6.06 11.44 -10.14
CA PRO A 122 -6.25 12.84 -9.77
C PRO A 122 -6.59 13.07 -8.28
N TRP A 123 -7.24 12.10 -7.63
CA TRP A 123 -7.57 12.18 -6.19
C TRP A 123 -6.44 11.74 -5.25
N HIS A 124 -5.34 11.24 -5.75
CA HIS A 124 -4.17 10.92 -4.92
C HIS A 124 -3.42 12.19 -4.53
N SER A 125 -4.05 13.00 -3.68
CA SER A 125 -3.58 14.35 -3.30
C SER A 125 -2.69 14.39 -2.06
N TYR A 126 -2.57 13.29 -1.31
CA TYR A 126 -1.61 13.19 -0.20
C TYR A 126 -0.21 12.93 -0.72
N ARG A 127 0.81 13.47 -0.03
CA ARG A 127 2.22 13.24 -0.39
C ARG A 127 2.57 11.77 -0.44
N ILE A 128 2.13 11.00 0.58
CA ILE A 128 2.24 9.54 0.61
C ILE A 128 0.84 8.99 0.84
N GLN A 129 0.38 8.13 -0.06
CA GLN A 129 -0.87 7.38 0.10
C GLN A 129 -0.59 6.14 0.95
N GLY A 130 -1.41 5.86 1.96
CA GLY A 130 -1.19 4.77 2.93
C GLY A 130 -1.02 3.38 2.32
N GLY A 131 -1.70 3.11 1.20
CA GLY A 131 -1.65 1.85 0.46
C GLY A 131 -0.76 1.86 -0.79
N MET A 132 0.05 2.90 -1.01
CA MET A 132 0.77 3.07 -2.29
C MET A 132 2.20 3.57 -2.11
N PHE A 133 2.91 3.02 -1.14
CA PHE A 133 4.32 3.34 -0.94
C PHE A 133 5.15 2.08 -0.65
N GLY A 134 6.45 2.23 -0.76
CA GLY A 134 7.42 1.26 -0.30
C GLY A 134 8.54 1.94 0.47
N VAL A 135 9.14 1.24 1.43
CA VAL A 135 10.27 1.75 2.20
C VAL A 135 11.28 0.64 2.47
N ARG A 136 12.56 0.98 2.38
CA ARG A 136 13.67 0.12 2.79
C ARG A 136 13.98 0.29 4.26
N LYS A 137 14.49 -0.77 4.88
CA LYS A 137 15.03 -0.75 6.23
C LYS A 137 16.06 0.35 6.37
N SER A 138 15.97 1.08 7.46
CA SER A 138 16.93 2.10 7.89
C SER A 138 17.05 2.05 9.41
N ASP A 139 17.86 2.94 9.99
CA ASP A 139 18.01 3.05 11.44
C ASP A 139 16.81 3.70 12.14
N ILE A 140 15.75 4.01 11.38
CA ILE A 140 14.55 4.68 11.90
C ILE A 140 13.51 3.61 12.29
N THR A 141 13.16 3.57 13.57
CA THR A 141 12.06 2.75 14.10
C THR A 141 10.72 3.45 13.89
N TRP A 142 9.80 2.79 13.21
CA TRP A 142 8.48 3.35 12.89
C TRP A 142 7.46 3.15 13.99
N ILE A 143 7.50 2.00 14.70
CA ILE A 143 6.56 1.69 15.79
C ILE A 143 6.58 2.77 16.86
N ASP A 144 7.75 3.19 17.33
CA ASP A 144 7.87 4.24 18.35
C ASP A 144 7.26 5.57 17.90
N LYS A 145 7.41 5.89 16.60
CA LYS A 145 6.83 7.10 16.02
C LYS A 145 5.31 7.00 15.85
N ILE A 146 4.81 5.85 15.43
CA ILE A 146 3.38 5.56 15.35
C ILE A 146 2.76 5.72 16.73
N ASP A 147 3.26 5.06 17.75
CA ASP A 147 2.70 5.10 19.10
C ASP A 147 2.73 6.50 19.72
N SER A 148 3.75 7.30 19.45
CA SER A 148 3.86 8.68 19.93
C SER A 148 2.87 9.65 19.27
N GLN A 149 2.46 9.39 18.03
CA GLN A 149 1.58 10.29 17.24
C GLN A 149 0.13 9.83 17.21
N CYS A 150 -0.11 8.55 17.51
CA CYS A 150 -1.36 7.82 17.25
C CYS A 150 -2.46 7.96 18.29
N SER A 151 -2.47 8.96 19.12
CA SER A 151 -3.45 9.08 20.20
C SER A 151 -4.80 9.71 19.83
N LYS A 152 -5.07 10.04 18.57
CA LYS A 152 -6.14 11.00 18.24
C LYS A 152 -7.25 10.54 17.30
N GLY A 153 -7.44 9.25 17.02
CA GLY A 153 -8.66 8.69 16.40
C GLY A 153 -9.23 9.39 15.15
N ASN A 154 -8.42 10.10 14.35
CA ASN A 154 -8.89 10.79 13.17
C ASN A 154 -8.84 9.87 11.94
N TYR A 155 -9.90 9.87 11.15
CA TYR A 155 -9.85 9.29 9.80
C TYR A 155 -8.71 9.95 8.98
N ASN A 156 -8.02 9.20 8.12
CA ASN A 156 -6.77 9.59 7.42
C ASN A 156 -5.54 9.78 8.32
N TYR A 157 -5.59 9.24 9.49
CA TYR A 157 -4.53 9.30 10.47
C TYR A 157 -3.18 8.73 9.97
N ASP A 158 -3.22 7.60 9.27
CA ASP A 158 -2.06 6.99 8.62
C ASP A 158 -1.40 7.94 7.60
N GLN A 159 -2.20 8.63 6.80
CA GLN A 159 -1.70 9.57 5.79
C GLN A 159 -1.14 10.85 6.40
N ILE A 160 -1.70 11.31 7.52
CA ILE A 160 -1.16 12.44 8.29
C ILE A 160 0.19 12.05 8.89
N PHE A 161 0.30 10.85 9.48
CA PHE A 161 1.56 10.31 9.98
C PHE A 161 2.62 10.21 8.87
N LEU A 162 2.27 9.66 7.72
CA LEU A 162 3.17 9.55 6.58
C LEU A 162 3.64 10.91 6.07
N ARG A 163 2.73 11.91 6.01
CA ARG A 163 3.05 13.27 5.56
C ARG A 163 3.95 14.03 6.54
N ASP A 164 3.61 13.99 7.83
CA ASP A 164 4.19 14.91 8.82
C ASP A 164 5.41 14.31 9.53
N VAL A 165 5.51 12.98 9.58
CA VAL A 165 6.62 12.28 10.27
C VAL A 165 7.54 11.58 9.26
N ILE A 166 7.00 10.79 8.35
CA ILE A 166 7.82 9.93 7.49
C ILE A 166 8.39 10.71 6.30
N TYR A 167 7.56 11.46 5.59
CA TYR A 167 8.02 12.20 4.41
C TYR A 167 9.24 13.10 4.70
N PRO A 168 9.27 13.93 5.77
CA PRO A 168 10.43 14.77 6.06
C PRO A 168 11.74 13.99 6.29
N LEU A 169 11.66 12.76 6.80
CA LEU A 169 12.82 11.92 7.08
C LEU A 169 13.44 11.30 5.82
N TYR A 170 12.66 11.10 4.77
CA TYR A 170 13.07 10.35 3.59
C TYR A 170 13.02 11.16 2.28
N LYS A 171 12.51 12.41 2.27
CA LYS A 171 12.24 13.21 1.06
C LYS A 171 13.46 13.37 0.14
N ASP A 172 14.67 13.44 0.73
CA ASP A 172 15.91 13.60 -0.04
C ASP A 172 16.48 12.26 -0.55
N ASN A 173 15.87 11.14 -0.12
CA ASN A 173 16.25 9.79 -0.53
C ASN A 173 15.00 8.99 -0.97
N CYS A 174 14.22 9.56 -1.89
CA CYS A 174 13.02 8.92 -2.42
C CYS A 174 13.01 8.89 -3.94
N ILE A 175 12.16 8.01 -4.50
CA ILE A 175 11.71 8.02 -5.89
C ILE A 175 10.20 8.15 -5.89
N ILE A 176 9.67 9.01 -6.75
CA ILE A 176 8.24 9.34 -6.79
C ILE A 176 7.73 9.11 -8.20
N HIS A 177 6.77 8.17 -8.32
CA HIS A 177 6.01 7.99 -9.57
C HIS A 177 4.66 8.67 -9.43
N ALA A 178 4.37 9.63 -10.32
CA ALA A 178 3.13 10.40 -10.26
C ALA A 178 2.59 10.70 -11.66
N SER A 179 1.39 10.20 -11.96
CA SER A 179 0.69 10.49 -13.22
C SER A 179 0.05 11.89 -13.22
N PHE A 180 -0.42 12.36 -12.04
CA PHE A 180 -1.19 13.61 -11.91
C PHE A 180 -0.56 14.56 -10.91
N ASN A 181 -0.69 14.29 -9.63
CA ASN A 181 -0.30 15.20 -8.55
C ASN A 181 1.23 15.18 -8.33
N LYS A 182 1.98 15.93 -9.15
CA LYS A 182 3.43 16.10 -9.05
C LYS A 182 3.78 17.15 -7.98
N LEU A 183 3.43 16.85 -6.72
CA LEU A 183 3.50 17.81 -5.58
C LEU A 183 4.91 18.31 -5.27
N GLU A 184 5.95 17.58 -5.68
CA GLU A 184 7.36 17.94 -5.50
C GLU A 184 7.96 18.63 -6.74
N GLY A 185 7.15 18.85 -7.77
CA GLY A 185 7.55 19.40 -9.05
C GLY A 185 7.79 18.33 -10.13
N PRO A 186 7.61 18.69 -11.40
CA PRO A 186 7.74 17.77 -12.53
C PRO A 186 9.18 17.26 -12.72
N GLU A 187 10.17 17.98 -12.22
CA GLU A 187 11.59 17.61 -12.30
C GLU A 187 11.97 16.53 -11.28
N ILE A 188 11.19 16.38 -10.20
CA ILE A 188 11.42 15.38 -9.14
C ILE A 188 10.53 14.15 -9.35
N CYS A 189 9.27 14.37 -9.75
CA CYS A 189 8.31 13.32 -9.97
C CYS A 189 8.49 12.69 -11.35
N ARG A 190 8.59 11.36 -11.38
CA ARG A 190 8.69 10.56 -12.61
C ARG A 190 7.30 10.13 -13.08
N ASP A 191 7.16 9.94 -14.38
CA ASP A 191 6.03 9.22 -14.93
C ASP A 191 6.18 7.72 -14.62
N PHE A 192 5.07 7.00 -14.59
CA PHE A 192 5.11 5.54 -14.50
C PHE A 192 5.70 4.94 -15.78
N PRO A 193 6.46 3.82 -15.70
CA PRO A 193 7.09 3.19 -16.86
C PRO A 193 6.12 2.69 -17.92
N MET A 194 4.89 2.40 -17.54
CA MET A 194 3.80 1.98 -18.41
C MET A 194 2.72 3.06 -18.45
N LYS A 195 2.12 3.33 -19.62
CA LYS A 195 1.03 4.30 -19.74
C LYS A 195 -0.30 3.73 -19.23
N LEU A 196 -1.19 4.59 -18.76
CA LEU A 196 -2.54 4.18 -18.31
C LEU A 196 -3.38 3.58 -19.44
N GLU A 197 -3.25 4.12 -20.65
CA GLU A 197 -3.94 3.67 -21.86
C GLU A 197 -3.60 2.23 -22.23
N ASP A 198 -2.38 1.79 -21.91
CA ASP A 198 -1.88 0.44 -22.27
C ASP A 198 -2.53 -0.67 -21.43
N ASP A 199 -3.21 -0.35 -20.31
CA ASP A 199 -3.94 -1.30 -19.45
C ASP A 199 -5.35 -0.79 -19.08
N ASP A 200 -6.10 -0.32 -20.06
CA ASP A 200 -7.50 0.11 -19.90
C ASP A 200 -7.70 1.09 -18.73
N TYR A 201 -6.78 2.01 -18.58
CA TYR A 201 -6.78 3.04 -17.52
C TYR A 201 -6.87 2.48 -16.09
N LYS A 202 -6.40 1.23 -15.87
CA LYS A 202 -6.17 0.73 -14.51
C LYS A 202 -5.05 1.54 -13.86
N PHE A 203 -5.25 1.91 -12.61
CA PHE A 203 -4.29 2.72 -11.89
C PHE A 203 -3.91 2.08 -10.54
N VAL A 204 -2.71 2.38 -10.09
CA VAL A 204 -2.22 1.87 -8.81
C VAL A 204 -3.06 2.44 -7.67
N GLY A 205 -3.52 1.56 -6.77
CA GLY A 205 -4.41 1.92 -5.67
C GLY A 205 -5.89 1.98 -6.06
N GLU A 206 -6.27 1.47 -7.24
CA GLU A 206 -7.65 1.40 -7.67
C GLU A 206 -8.45 0.40 -6.82
N TYR A 207 -9.59 0.87 -6.30
CA TYR A 207 -10.57 0.02 -5.65
C TYR A 207 -11.21 -0.96 -6.63
N VAL A 208 -11.23 -2.24 -6.28
CA VAL A 208 -11.77 -3.31 -7.13
C VAL A 208 -12.81 -4.11 -6.36
N TYR A 209 -14.02 -4.19 -6.90
CA TYR A 209 -15.13 -4.92 -6.30
C TYR A 209 -14.87 -6.44 -6.23
N GLU A 210 -15.72 -7.17 -5.51
CA GLU A 210 -15.58 -8.63 -5.30
C GLU A 210 -15.58 -9.42 -6.60
N ASP A 211 -16.40 -9.01 -7.56
CA ASP A 211 -16.52 -9.62 -8.89
C ASP A 211 -15.39 -9.22 -9.86
N GLY A 212 -14.47 -8.37 -9.40
CA GLY A 212 -13.38 -7.85 -10.23
C GLY A 212 -13.73 -6.61 -11.04
N SER A 213 -14.96 -6.11 -10.95
CA SER A 213 -15.36 -4.86 -11.62
C SER A 213 -14.71 -3.63 -10.97
N ARG A 214 -14.68 -2.54 -11.71
CA ARG A 214 -14.05 -1.27 -11.35
C ARG A 214 -15.08 -0.14 -11.38
N ASN A 215 -14.80 0.97 -10.73
CA ASN A 215 -15.67 2.12 -10.79
C ASN A 215 -15.38 2.95 -12.05
N GLU A 216 -16.31 2.95 -13.00
CA GLU A 216 -16.18 3.69 -14.26
C GLU A 216 -15.98 5.21 -14.09
N LYS A 217 -16.44 5.80 -12.97
CA LYS A 217 -16.19 7.21 -12.67
C LYS A 217 -14.71 7.52 -12.54
N ASN A 218 -13.95 6.62 -11.91
CA ASN A 218 -12.51 6.78 -11.75
C ASN A 218 -11.80 6.82 -13.12
N THR A 219 -12.18 5.91 -14.02
CA THR A 219 -11.66 5.91 -15.41
C THR A 219 -12.02 7.20 -16.16
N MET A 220 -13.25 7.69 -16.00
CA MET A 220 -13.66 8.96 -16.62
C MET A 220 -12.87 10.15 -16.09
N GLU A 221 -12.56 10.19 -14.80
CA GLU A 221 -11.78 11.28 -14.20
C GLU A 221 -10.33 11.27 -14.66
N ILE A 222 -9.73 10.07 -14.78
CA ILE A 222 -8.40 9.95 -15.40
C ILE A 222 -8.41 10.52 -16.81
N LYS A 223 -9.37 10.12 -17.64
CA LYS A 223 -9.49 10.62 -19.03
C LYS A 223 -9.67 12.13 -19.11
N ARG A 224 -10.40 12.73 -18.15
CA ARG A 224 -10.56 14.18 -18.05
C ARG A 224 -9.29 14.90 -17.57
N GLY A 225 -8.51 14.27 -16.72
CA GLY A 225 -7.26 14.84 -16.20
C GLY A 225 -6.12 14.86 -17.21
N TYR A 226 -6.27 14.19 -18.37
CA TYR A 226 -5.35 14.24 -19.50
C TYR A 226 -5.71 15.33 -20.55
N ILE A 227 -6.80 16.06 -20.35
CA ILE A 227 -7.21 17.20 -21.20
C ILE A 227 -6.78 18.51 -20.54
#